data_555956126bcc731def0fe46293085c39
#
_entry.id   555956126bcc731def0fe46293085c39
#
_cell.length_a   1.000
_cell.length_b   1.000
_cell.length_c   1.000
_cell.angle_alpha   90.00
_cell.angle_beta   90.00
_cell.angle_gamma   90.00
#
_symmetry.space_group_name_H-M   'P 1'
#
loop_
_entity.id
_entity.type
_entity.pdbx_description
1 polymer ?
#
loop_
_entity_poly.entity_id
_entity_poly.type
_entity_poly.pdbx_seq_one_letter_code
_entity_poly.pdbx_strand_id
1 'polypeptide(L)'
;MRKLIAAVAAALTVGACTVTAPQSWADSTQPIGSVPIPDGPAQTWILADLDSGQVLAGRDQNVAHPPASTIKVLLALVVLDQVSLDSTVVADVADTQVECNCVGIKPGRTYTARQLLDALLLVSGNDAANTLAQMLGGADATVALMDAKAASLGAVNTHAATPSGLDGPGGPGASTAHDLAVIFQAAMANPMFAHITSEPSAMFPGDNGDHPITNQDELLQRYPGAIGGKTGFTNAARKTFVGAAARGGRRLVVAMMYGLVKQGGPTYWDQAGSLFDWGFALNPQSSVGSL
;
A
#
# COMPACT_ATOMS: atom_id res chain seq x y z
N MET A 1 -82.81 16.49 25.36
CA MET A 1 -81.49 16.07 25.94
C MET A 1 -80.90 14.95 25.11
N ARG A 2 -80.01 15.28 24.18
CA ARG A 2 -79.28 14.30 23.31
C ARG A 2 -77.81 14.28 23.78
N LYS A 3 -77.37 13.13 24.25
CA LYS A 3 -75.96 12.89 24.63
C LYS A 3 -75.15 12.54 23.39
N LEU A 4 -74.16 13.37 23.08
CA LEU A 4 -73.13 13.04 22.09
C LEU A 4 -72.10 12.14 22.75
N ILE A 5 -71.85 11.00 22.08
CA ILE A 5 -70.75 10.09 22.39
C ILE A 5 -69.62 10.42 21.44
N ALA A 6 -68.47 10.90 21.95
CA ALA A 6 -67.28 11.10 21.17
C ALA A 6 -66.47 9.79 21.11
N ALA A 7 -66.25 9.27 19.91
CA ALA A 7 -65.36 8.15 19.67
C ALA A 7 -63.95 8.64 19.50
N VAL A 8 -63.04 8.16 20.32
CA VAL A 8 -61.56 8.42 20.16
C VAL A 8 -61.00 7.31 19.31
N ALA A 9 -60.53 7.68 18.11
CA ALA A 9 -59.80 6.77 17.26
C ALA A 9 -58.29 6.84 17.63
N ALA A 10 -57.78 5.73 18.16
CA ALA A 10 -56.33 5.58 18.39
C ALA A 10 -55.65 5.15 17.09
N ALA A 11 -54.80 6.03 16.56
CA ALA A 11 -53.97 5.73 15.41
C ALA A 11 -52.71 4.95 15.87
N LEU A 12 -52.61 3.67 15.53
CA LEU A 12 -51.41 2.88 15.67
C LEU A 12 -50.41 3.26 14.54
N THR A 13 -49.38 3.96 14.90
CA THR A 13 -48.21 4.17 13.99
C THR A 13 -47.33 2.91 14.06
N VAL A 14 -47.39 2.10 13.02
CA VAL A 14 -46.45 1.01 12.79
C VAL A 14 -45.13 1.64 12.31
N GLY A 15 -44.15 1.71 13.22
CA GLY A 15 -42.78 2.12 12.88
C GLY A 15 -42.15 1.05 11.99
N ALA A 16 -41.94 1.36 10.73
CA ALA A 16 -41.16 0.52 9.83
C ALA A 16 -39.69 0.60 10.26
N CYS A 17 -39.21 -0.45 10.97
CA CYS A 17 -37.76 -0.70 11.10
C CYS A 17 -37.21 -1.00 9.72
N THR A 18 -36.57 -0.03 9.08
CA THR A 18 -35.72 -0.26 7.92
C THR A 18 -34.53 -1.10 8.38
N VAL A 19 -34.57 -2.40 8.19
CA VAL A 19 -33.41 -3.26 8.26
C VAL A 19 -32.55 -2.87 7.06
N THR A 20 -31.49 -2.08 7.29
CA THR A 20 -30.44 -1.88 6.31
C THR A 20 -29.84 -3.26 6.04
N ALA A 21 -30.05 -3.79 4.83
CA ALA A 21 -29.38 -5.00 4.40
C ALA A 21 -27.86 -4.79 4.58
N PRO A 22 -27.11 -5.79 5.05
CA PRO A 22 -25.66 -5.68 5.09
C PRO A 22 -25.20 -5.40 3.67
N GLN A 23 -24.31 -4.40 3.49
CA GLN A 23 -23.64 -4.18 2.22
C GLN A 23 -23.01 -5.52 1.82
N SER A 24 -23.54 -6.14 0.77
CA SER A 24 -22.91 -7.31 0.18
C SER A 24 -21.59 -6.84 -0.42
N TRP A 25 -20.50 -7.18 0.22
CA TRP A 25 -19.18 -7.06 -0.38
C TRP A 25 -19.15 -7.88 -1.66
N ALA A 26 -18.50 -7.38 -2.70
CA ALA A 26 -18.30 -8.18 -3.90
C ALA A 26 -17.66 -9.53 -3.52
N ASP A 27 -18.15 -10.61 -4.13
CA ASP A 27 -17.64 -11.95 -3.84
C ASP A 27 -16.14 -12.01 -4.17
N SER A 28 -15.37 -12.60 -3.25
CA SER A 28 -13.95 -12.83 -3.51
C SER A 28 -13.79 -13.89 -4.60
N THR A 29 -12.93 -13.62 -5.59
CA THR A 29 -12.56 -14.61 -6.59
C THR A 29 -11.52 -15.56 -6.01
N GLN A 30 -11.77 -16.88 -6.07
CA GLN A 30 -10.85 -17.93 -5.60
C GLN A 30 -10.95 -19.18 -6.46
N PRO A 31 -9.94 -20.08 -6.45
CA PRO A 31 -9.98 -21.33 -7.18
C PRO A 31 -11.15 -22.21 -6.74
N ILE A 32 -11.82 -22.84 -7.71
CA ILE A 32 -12.95 -23.75 -7.44
C ILE A 32 -12.51 -24.90 -6.53
N GLY A 33 -13.27 -25.15 -5.47
CA GLY A 33 -12.99 -26.22 -4.49
C GLY A 33 -11.92 -25.89 -3.46
N SER A 34 -11.36 -24.67 -3.47
CA SER A 34 -10.47 -24.21 -2.39
C SER A 34 -11.27 -23.96 -1.10
N VAL A 35 -10.57 -24.01 0.05
CA VAL A 35 -11.17 -23.60 1.33
C VAL A 35 -11.54 -22.11 1.28
N PRO A 36 -12.55 -21.66 2.07
CA PRO A 36 -12.92 -20.26 2.11
C PRO A 36 -11.74 -19.35 2.41
N ILE A 37 -11.66 -18.22 1.71
CA ILE A 37 -10.64 -17.20 1.93
C ILE A 37 -10.83 -16.56 3.32
N PRO A 38 -9.75 -16.34 4.08
CA PRO A 38 -9.81 -15.59 5.33
C PRO A 38 -10.33 -14.18 5.11
N ASP A 39 -11.24 -13.72 5.96
CA ASP A 39 -11.74 -12.35 5.94
C ASP A 39 -10.81 -11.38 6.69
N GLY A 40 -10.97 -10.08 6.45
CA GLY A 40 -10.18 -9.05 7.11
C GLY A 40 -10.66 -7.64 6.80
N PRO A 41 -9.99 -6.62 7.36
CA PRO A 41 -10.46 -5.24 7.28
C PRO A 41 -10.28 -4.57 5.92
N ALA A 42 -9.33 -5.03 5.08
CA ALA A 42 -9.13 -4.44 3.75
C ALA A 42 -10.28 -4.80 2.81
N GLN A 43 -10.88 -3.79 2.21
CA GLN A 43 -12.03 -3.98 1.31
C GLN A 43 -11.60 -4.46 -0.05
N THR A 44 -10.47 -3.95 -0.57
CA THR A 44 -9.91 -4.36 -1.84
C THR A 44 -8.53 -4.97 -1.62
N TRP A 45 -8.30 -6.13 -2.23
CA TRP A 45 -7.03 -6.82 -2.11
C TRP A 45 -6.82 -7.86 -3.23
N ILE A 46 -5.57 -8.24 -3.41
CA ILE A 46 -5.13 -9.33 -4.29
C ILE A 46 -4.05 -10.16 -3.60
N LEU A 47 -4.03 -11.44 -3.87
CA LEU A 47 -2.94 -12.36 -3.54
C LEU A 47 -2.48 -13.04 -4.83
N ALA A 48 -1.19 -12.97 -5.12
CA ALA A 48 -0.61 -13.57 -6.32
C ALA A 48 0.73 -14.27 -6.02
N ASP A 49 1.12 -15.16 -6.90
CA ASP A 49 2.47 -15.73 -6.91
C ASP A 49 3.44 -14.68 -7.47
N LEU A 50 4.45 -14.32 -6.69
CA LEU A 50 5.36 -13.23 -7.01
C LEU A 50 6.28 -13.56 -8.20
N ASP A 51 6.57 -14.85 -8.43
CA ASP A 51 7.48 -15.28 -9.47
C ASP A 51 6.78 -15.44 -10.83
N SER A 52 5.62 -16.08 -10.83
CA SER A 52 4.87 -16.36 -12.05
C SER A 52 3.85 -15.28 -12.42
N GLY A 53 3.47 -14.41 -11.48
CA GLY A 53 2.37 -13.47 -11.66
C GLY A 53 0.98 -14.10 -11.63
N GLN A 54 0.86 -15.41 -11.32
CA GLN A 54 -0.46 -16.06 -11.23
C GLN A 54 -1.25 -15.50 -10.05
N VAL A 55 -2.45 -15.00 -10.31
CA VAL A 55 -3.37 -14.52 -9.28
C VAL A 55 -4.03 -15.72 -8.61
N LEU A 56 -3.89 -15.84 -7.30
CA LEU A 56 -4.47 -16.90 -6.49
C LEU A 56 -5.86 -16.54 -6.00
N ALA A 57 -6.07 -15.29 -5.62
CA ALA A 57 -7.35 -14.77 -5.17
C ALA A 57 -7.37 -13.24 -5.19
N GLY A 58 -8.58 -12.65 -5.17
CA GLY A 58 -8.76 -11.22 -5.05
C GLY A 58 -10.19 -10.84 -4.68
N ARG A 59 -10.33 -9.62 -4.15
CA ARG A 59 -11.60 -8.96 -3.90
C ARG A 59 -11.52 -7.53 -4.41
N ASP A 60 -12.40 -7.14 -5.31
CA ASP A 60 -12.45 -5.79 -5.90
C ASP A 60 -11.06 -5.28 -6.34
N GLN A 61 -10.20 -6.19 -6.77
CA GLN A 61 -8.78 -5.96 -7.01
C GLN A 61 -8.48 -4.89 -8.07
N ASN A 62 -9.45 -4.59 -8.93
CA ASN A 62 -9.39 -3.58 -9.98
C ASN A 62 -10.15 -2.29 -9.64
N VAL A 63 -10.72 -2.18 -8.43
CA VAL A 63 -11.36 -0.94 -7.97
C VAL A 63 -10.28 0.06 -7.56
N ALA A 64 -10.34 1.26 -8.15
CA ALA A 64 -9.36 2.30 -7.89
C ALA A 64 -9.57 2.94 -6.52
N HIS A 65 -8.45 3.10 -5.79
CA HIS A 65 -8.37 3.81 -4.52
C HIS A 65 -7.06 4.61 -4.47
N PRO A 66 -6.97 5.65 -3.62
CA PRO A 66 -5.70 6.32 -3.38
C PRO A 66 -4.67 5.34 -2.80
N PRO A 67 -3.44 5.28 -3.35
CA PRO A 67 -2.42 4.35 -2.89
C PRO A 67 -1.72 4.79 -1.60
N ALA A 68 -1.77 6.07 -1.25
CA ALA A 68 -0.93 6.66 -0.22
C ALA A 68 0.56 6.31 -0.44
N SER A 69 1.32 6.12 0.62
CA SER A 69 2.76 5.85 0.53
C SER A 69 3.14 4.50 -0.09
N THR A 70 2.19 3.61 -0.44
CA THR A 70 2.55 2.42 -1.22
C THR A 70 3.04 2.78 -2.64
N ILE A 71 2.67 3.96 -3.15
CA ILE A 71 3.18 4.49 -4.43
C ILE A 71 4.71 4.75 -4.40
N LYS A 72 5.33 4.87 -3.22
CA LYS A 72 6.78 5.02 -3.07
C LYS A 72 7.57 3.82 -3.62
N VAL A 73 6.94 2.66 -3.78
CA VAL A 73 7.53 1.52 -4.51
C VAL A 73 7.81 1.91 -5.95
N LEU A 74 6.87 2.61 -6.59
CA LEU A 74 7.03 3.09 -7.96
C LEU A 74 8.11 4.19 -8.06
N LEU A 75 8.16 5.12 -7.09
CA LEU A 75 9.27 6.08 -7.01
C LEU A 75 10.62 5.39 -6.87
N ALA A 76 10.72 4.39 -5.98
CA ALA A 76 11.96 3.64 -5.79
C ALA A 76 12.42 2.95 -7.09
N LEU A 77 11.49 2.38 -7.87
CA LEU A 77 11.82 1.81 -9.19
C LEU A 77 12.39 2.85 -10.14
N VAL A 78 11.77 4.04 -10.24
CA VAL A 78 12.26 5.12 -11.09
C VAL A 78 13.65 5.57 -10.67
N VAL A 79 13.89 5.71 -9.37
CA VAL A 79 15.21 6.08 -8.84
C VAL A 79 16.25 5.01 -9.17
N LEU A 80 15.94 3.75 -8.94
CA LEU A 80 16.85 2.62 -9.21
C LEU A 80 17.16 2.44 -10.70
N ASP A 81 16.28 2.87 -11.59
CA ASP A 81 16.48 2.84 -13.04
C ASP A 81 17.38 4.00 -13.53
N GLN A 82 17.35 5.15 -12.87
CA GLN A 82 17.92 6.40 -13.43
C GLN A 82 19.07 6.99 -12.62
N VAL A 83 19.20 6.63 -11.34
CA VAL A 83 20.14 7.26 -10.41
C VAL A 83 21.08 6.22 -9.83
N SER A 84 22.40 6.48 -9.89
CA SER A 84 23.36 5.64 -9.17
C SER A 84 23.16 5.80 -7.65
N LEU A 85 23.28 4.71 -6.90
CA LEU A 85 23.13 4.71 -5.44
C LEU A 85 24.11 5.64 -4.71
N ASP A 86 25.30 5.86 -5.30
CA ASP A 86 26.33 6.73 -4.76
C ASP A 86 26.17 8.20 -5.20
N SER A 87 25.22 8.48 -6.10
CA SER A 87 24.91 9.88 -6.48
C SER A 87 24.42 10.64 -5.27
N THR A 88 24.84 11.90 -5.16
CA THR A 88 24.50 12.76 -4.05
C THR A 88 23.65 13.95 -4.45
N VAL A 89 22.85 14.43 -3.50
CA VAL A 89 22.05 15.65 -3.62
C VAL A 89 22.20 16.47 -2.35
N VAL A 90 22.23 17.79 -2.49
CA VAL A 90 22.12 18.70 -1.35
C VAL A 90 20.65 18.99 -1.16
N ALA A 91 20.09 18.58 -0.04
CA ALA A 91 18.68 18.82 0.28
C ALA A 91 18.42 20.32 0.41
N ASP A 92 17.30 20.77 -0.07
CA ASP A 92 16.87 22.16 0.06
C ASP A 92 15.70 22.33 1.06
N VAL A 93 15.27 23.58 1.25
CA VAL A 93 14.16 23.89 2.17
C VAL A 93 12.84 23.30 1.65
N ALA A 94 12.63 23.27 0.32
CA ALA A 94 11.39 22.80 -0.27
C ALA A 94 11.20 21.31 -0.05
N ASP A 95 12.28 20.51 0.01
CA ASP A 95 12.21 19.07 0.30
C ASP A 95 11.56 18.78 1.65
N THR A 96 11.74 19.69 2.62
CA THR A 96 11.25 19.52 4.00
C THR A 96 9.90 20.18 4.24
N GLN A 97 9.38 20.96 3.28
CA GLN A 97 8.06 21.59 3.36
C GLN A 97 6.95 20.66 2.92
N VAL A 98 6.76 19.58 3.67
CA VAL A 98 5.81 18.50 3.36
C VAL A 98 5.10 18.04 4.63
N GLU A 99 3.86 17.56 4.49
CA GLU A 99 3.18 16.86 5.59
C GLU A 99 4.03 15.68 6.07
N CYS A 100 4.32 15.66 7.37
CA CYS A 100 5.38 14.80 7.90
C CYS A 100 4.91 13.41 8.25
N ASN A 101 5.37 12.45 7.51
CA ASN A 101 6.01 11.23 7.95
C ASN A 101 7.45 11.36 7.43
N CYS A 102 8.33 11.87 8.25
CA CYS A 102 9.63 12.38 7.81
C CYS A 102 10.77 11.63 8.49
N VAL A 103 11.89 11.42 7.75
CA VAL A 103 13.12 10.90 8.35
C VAL A 103 13.93 11.99 9.04
N GLY A 104 13.67 13.26 8.73
CA GLY A 104 14.35 14.42 9.28
C GLY A 104 15.48 14.95 8.38
N ILE A 105 15.23 14.99 7.09
CA ILE A 105 16.12 15.64 6.11
C ILE A 105 16.44 17.07 6.56
N LYS A 106 17.70 17.49 6.42
CA LYS A 106 18.17 18.82 6.80
C LYS A 106 18.57 19.61 5.55
N PRO A 107 17.98 20.79 5.30
CA PRO A 107 18.40 21.68 4.24
C PRO A 107 19.91 22.00 4.32
N GLY A 108 20.60 21.99 3.19
CA GLY A 108 22.02 22.19 3.09
C GLY A 108 22.91 20.98 3.38
N ARG A 109 22.33 19.86 3.86
CA ARG A 109 23.06 18.59 4.04
C ARG A 109 23.03 17.78 2.75
N THR A 110 24.13 17.07 2.49
CA THR A 110 24.26 16.14 1.37
C THR A 110 23.83 14.74 1.78
N TYR A 111 23.04 14.09 0.93
CA TYR A 111 22.59 12.71 1.09
C TYR A 111 22.88 11.92 -0.18
N THR A 112 23.16 10.63 -0.04
CA THR A 112 23.25 9.71 -1.18
C THR A 112 21.87 9.20 -1.57
N ALA A 113 21.70 8.78 -2.83
CA ALA A 113 20.47 8.14 -3.28
C ALA A 113 20.15 6.89 -2.45
N ARG A 114 21.17 6.11 -2.03
CA ARG A 114 20.99 4.95 -1.15
C ARG A 114 20.39 5.33 0.19
N GLN A 115 20.94 6.34 0.87
CA GLN A 115 20.40 6.81 2.17
C GLN A 115 18.95 7.28 2.03
N LEU A 116 18.63 7.97 0.95
CA LEU A 116 17.27 8.43 0.69
C LEU A 116 16.32 7.29 0.37
N LEU A 117 16.76 6.24 -0.35
CA LEU A 117 15.96 5.03 -0.59
C LEU A 117 15.71 4.24 0.70
N ASP A 118 16.70 4.14 1.59
CA ASP A 118 16.53 3.54 2.91
C ASP A 118 15.45 4.29 3.70
N ALA A 119 15.52 5.62 3.74
CA ALA A 119 14.51 6.46 4.39
C ALA A 119 13.13 6.37 3.73
N LEU A 120 13.08 6.31 2.39
CA LEU A 120 11.85 6.17 1.61
C LEU A 120 11.11 4.87 1.94
N LEU A 121 11.84 3.75 1.97
CA LEU A 121 11.26 2.42 2.04
C LEU A 121 11.05 1.96 3.48
N LEU A 122 12.01 2.21 4.39
CA LEU A 122 11.92 1.75 5.77
C LEU A 122 10.97 2.59 6.62
N VAL A 123 11.14 3.92 6.59
CA VAL A 123 10.33 4.84 7.43
C VAL A 123 9.32 5.65 6.64
N SER A 124 9.19 5.40 5.33
CA SER A 124 8.21 6.07 4.48
C SER A 124 8.39 7.60 4.42
N GLY A 125 9.64 8.11 4.51
CA GLY A 125 9.96 9.54 4.58
C GLY A 125 9.39 10.32 3.40
N ASN A 126 8.51 11.31 3.69
CA ASN A 126 7.97 12.20 2.66
C ASN A 126 9.00 13.22 2.22
N ASP A 127 9.83 13.69 3.16
CA ASP A 127 10.99 14.54 2.91
C ASP A 127 12.04 13.82 2.03
N ALA A 128 12.31 12.55 2.31
CA ALA A 128 13.18 11.73 1.46
C ALA A 128 12.61 11.53 0.04
N ALA A 129 11.29 11.38 -0.10
CA ALA A 129 10.65 11.30 -1.41
C ALA A 129 10.84 12.60 -2.23
N ASN A 130 10.71 13.77 -1.59
CA ASN A 130 10.94 15.06 -2.26
C ASN A 130 12.41 15.24 -2.64
N THR A 131 13.34 14.87 -1.75
CA THR A 131 14.78 14.97 -2.04
C THR A 131 15.20 14.02 -3.19
N LEU A 132 14.60 12.82 -3.28
CA LEU A 132 14.79 11.94 -4.43
C LEU A 132 14.17 12.53 -5.71
N ALA A 133 13.01 13.19 -5.59
CA ALA A 133 12.39 13.87 -6.71
C ALA A 133 13.27 15.03 -7.24
N GLN A 134 13.99 15.73 -6.36
CA GLN A 134 14.98 16.75 -6.77
C GLN A 134 16.06 16.12 -7.68
N MET A 135 16.53 14.91 -7.38
CA MET A 135 17.49 14.18 -8.23
C MET A 135 16.93 13.80 -9.61
N LEU A 136 15.61 13.73 -9.75
CA LEU A 136 14.88 13.37 -10.97
C LEU A 136 14.32 14.59 -11.74
N GLY A 137 14.69 15.81 -11.33
CA GLY A 137 14.28 17.05 -12.00
C GLY A 137 13.08 17.75 -11.38
N GLY A 138 12.71 17.40 -10.15
CA GLY A 138 11.62 18.00 -9.38
C GLY A 138 10.35 17.16 -9.36
N ALA A 139 9.36 17.61 -8.59
CA ALA A 139 8.16 16.81 -8.30
C ALA A 139 7.36 16.46 -9.55
N ASP A 140 7.08 17.43 -10.43
CA ASP A 140 6.27 17.22 -11.64
C ASP A 140 6.95 16.26 -12.61
N ALA A 141 8.27 16.42 -12.84
CA ALA A 141 9.06 15.53 -13.68
C ALA A 141 9.05 14.10 -13.10
N THR A 142 9.18 13.99 -11.78
CA THR A 142 9.15 12.70 -11.08
C THR A 142 7.80 12.01 -11.21
N VAL A 143 6.69 12.73 -11.04
CA VAL A 143 5.33 12.18 -11.24
C VAL A 143 5.16 11.68 -12.66
N ALA A 144 5.60 12.44 -13.67
CA ALA A 144 5.55 12.00 -15.06
C ALA A 144 6.37 10.71 -15.31
N LEU A 145 7.55 10.60 -14.70
CA LEU A 145 8.38 9.39 -14.77
C LEU A 145 7.73 8.20 -14.06
N MET A 146 7.09 8.41 -12.90
CA MET A 146 6.34 7.39 -12.18
C MET A 146 5.17 6.88 -13.01
N ASP A 147 4.36 7.76 -13.59
CA ASP A 147 3.22 7.38 -14.43
C ASP A 147 3.67 6.63 -15.69
N ALA A 148 4.73 7.09 -16.34
CA ALA A 148 5.33 6.39 -17.48
C ALA A 148 5.84 4.99 -17.10
N LYS A 149 6.47 4.86 -15.92
CA LYS A 149 6.94 3.56 -15.39
C LYS A 149 5.76 2.65 -15.10
N ALA A 150 4.70 3.12 -14.44
CA ALA A 150 3.50 2.34 -14.19
C ALA A 150 2.88 1.81 -15.48
N ALA A 151 2.70 2.69 -16.48
CA ALA A 151 2.19 2.31 -17.79
C ALA A 151 3.06 1.25 -18.48
N SER A 152 4.40 1.38 -18.40
CA SER A 152 5.34 0.42 -18.99
C SER A 152 5.28 -0.98 -18.36
N LEU A 153 4.84 -1.06 -17.09
CA LEU A 153 4.64 -2.31 -16.36
C LEU A 153 3.25 -2.92 -16.56
N GLY A 154 2.33 -2.22 -17.25
CA GLY A 154 0.95 -2.64 -17.38
C GLY A 154 0.04 -2.19 -16.23
N ALA A 155 0.54 -1.42 -15.26
CA ALA A 155 -0.22 -0.85 -14.14
C ALA A 155 -1.00 0.41 -14.60
N VAL A 156 -1.92 0.23 -15.53
CA VAL A 156 -2.58 1.31 -16.30
C VAL A 156 -3.61 2.11 -15.50
N ASN A 157 -4.03 1.62 -14.33
CA ASN A 157 -4.96 2.34 -13.45
C ASN A 157 -4.20 3.11 -12.35
N THR A 158 -2.87 3.22 -12.47
CA THR A 158 -2.03 3.90 -11.49
C THR A 158 -1.64 5.28 -11.98
N HIS A 159 -1.88 6.28 -11.13
CA HIS A 159 -1.48 7.66 -11.30
C HIS A 159 -0.96 8.23 -9.98
N ALA A 160 0.25 8.78 -9.99
CA ALA A 160 0.83 9.43 -8.83
C ALA A 160 0.42 10.91 -8.76
N ALA A 161 -0.15 11.36 -7.63
CA ALA A 161 -0.43 12.79 -7.43
C ALA A 161 0.82 13.57 -6.96
N THR A 162 1.68 12.88 -6.21
CA THR A 162 2.95 13.41 -5.69
C THR A 162 3.98 12.28 -5.60
N PRO A 163 5.28 12.57 -5.54
CA PRO A 163 6.31 11.55 -5.33
C PRO A 163 6.14 10.76 -4.02
N SER A 164 5.56 11.38 -2.99
CA SER A 164 5.38 10.79 -1.66
C SER A 164 4.09 9.97 -1.50
N GLY A 165 3.10 10.15 -2.38
CA GLY A 165 1.77 9.56 -2.26
C GLY A 165 0.81 10.33 -1.36
N LEU A 166 1.18 11.53 -0.95
CA LEU A 166 0.25 12.52 -0.39
C LEU A 166 -0.68 13.04 -1.48
N ASP A 167 -1.80 13.60 -1.06
CA ASP A 167 -2.72 14.25 -1.98
C ASP A 167 -2.04 15.49 -2.63
N GLY A 168 -2.16 15.61 -3.94
CA GLY A 168 -1.65 16.76 -4.68
C GLY A 168 -2.70 17.87 -4.81
N PRO A 169 -2.36 18.98 -5.51
CA PRO A 169 -3.30 20.08 -5.76
C PRO A 169 -4.58 19.65 -6.51
N GLY A 170 -4.49 18.56 -7.29
CA GLY A 170 -5.61 17.96 -8.02
C GLY A 170 -6.37 16.88 -7.23
N GLY A 171 -6.01 16.63 -5.98
CA GLY A 171 -6.56 15.55 -5.15
C GLY A 171 -5.60 14.36 -5.00
N PRO A 172 -6.07 13.24 -4.46
CA PRO A 172 -5.25 12.06 -4.27
C PRO A 172 -4.89 11.39 -5.61
N GLY A 173 -3.76 10.66 -5.62
CA GLY A 173 -3.46 9.74 -6.70
C GLY A 173 -4.45 8.56 -6.74
N ALA A 174 -4.29 7.70 -7.71
CA ALA A 174 -5.09 6.51 -7.88
C ALA A 174 -4.23 5.27 -8.17
N SER A 175 -4.67 4.12 -7.70
CA SER A 175 -4.13 2.81 -8.07
C SER A 175 -5.16 1.73 -7.76
N THR A 176 -4.86 0.49 -8.12
CA THR A 176 -5.65 -0.69 -7.76
C THR A 176 -4.79 -1.69 -6.99
N ALA A 177 -5.40 -2.61 -6.27
CA ALA A 177 -4.65 -3.67 -5.61
C ALA A 177 -3.87 -4.52 -6.64
N HIS A 178 -4.46 -4.72 -7.83
CA HIS A 178 -3.80 -5.39 -8.94
C HIS A 178 -2.56 -4.64 -9.41
N ASP A 179 -2.69 -3.35 -9.70
CA ASP A 179 -1.57 -2.53 -10.19
C ASP A 179 -0.44 -2.42 -9.14
N LEU A 180 -0.80 -2.29 -7.85
CA LEU A 180 0.21 -2.30 -6.77
C LEU A 180 0.97 -3.63 -6.70
N ALA A 181 0.31 -4.77 -6.95
CA ALA A 181 0.96 -6.07 -7.01
C ALA A 181 1.90 -6.18 -8.21
N VAL A 182 1.49 -5.70 -9.39
CA VAL A 182 2.33 -5.61 -10.61
C VAL A 182 3.59 -4.77 -10.35
N ILE A 183 3.42 -3.58 -9.79
CA ILE A 183 4.53 -2.67 -9.46
C ILE A 183 5.47 -3.31 -8.44
N PHE A 184 4.92 -3.96 -7.40
CA PHE A 184 5.72 -4.61 -6.37
C PHE A 184 6.46 -5.84 -6.89
N GLN A 185 5.84 -6.62 -7.78
CA GLN A 185 6.51 -7.73 -8.46
C GLN A 185 7.74 -7.25 -9.24
N ALA A 186 7.59 -6.20 -10.03
CA ALA A 186 8.69 -5.58 -10.75
C ALA A 186 9.79 -5.05 -9.81
N ALA A 187 9.39 -4.44 -8.69
CA ALA A 187 10.32 -3.93 -7.70
C ALA A 187 11.12 -5.06 -7.03
N MET A 188 10.49 -6.15 -6.64
CA MET A 188 11.13 -7.32 -6.02
C MET A 188 12.05 -8.09 -6.98
N ALA A 189 11.96 -7.86 -8.29
CA ALA A 189 12.92 -8.35 -9.26
C ALA A 189 14.25 -7.55 -9.24
N ASN A 190 14.26 -6.35 -8.68
CA ASN A 190 15.49 -5.57 -8.47
C ASN A 190 16.13 -5.99 -7.12
N PRO A 191 17.38 -6.55 -7.14
CA PRO A 191 18.01 -7.05 -5.91
C PRO A 191 18.21 -5.99 -4.84
N MET A 192 18.44 -4.72 -5.23
CA MET A 192 18.64 -3.63 -4.28
C MET A 192 17.34 -3.25 -3.58
N PHE A 193 16.23 -3.17 -4.32
CA PHE A 193 14.91 -2.96 -3.73
C PHE A 193 14.57 -4.07 -2.74
N ALA A 194 14.70 -5.33 -3.17
CA ALA A 194 14.43 -6.49 -2.32
C ALA A 194 15.31 -6.49 -1.05
N HIS A 195 16.58 -6.11 -1.18
CA HIS A 195 17.48 -5.98 -0.04
C HIS A 195 16.99 -4.90 0.94
N ILE A 196 16.76 -3.66 0.46
CA ILE A 196 16.35 -2.55 1.34
C ILE A 196 15.04 -2.88 2.07
N THR A 197 14.01 -3.36 1.36
CA THR A 197 12.71 -3.60 1.99
C THR A 197 12.72 -4.71 3.02
N SER A 198 13.69 -5.63 2.96
CA SER A 198 13.87 -6.73 3.93
C SER A 198 14.70 -6.35 5.16
N GLU A 199 15.41 -5.20 5.14
CA GLU A 199 16.22 -4.76 6.27
C GLU A 199 15.35 -4.34 7.45
N PRO A 200 15.63 -4.81 8.68
CA PRO A 200 14.89 -4.38 9.86
C PRO A 200 15.19 -2.93 10.25
N SER A 201 16.37 -2.43 9.89
CA SER A 201 16.81 -1.06 10.15
C SER A 201 18.00 -0.69 9.27
N ALA A 202 18.22 0.61 9.09
CA ALA A 202 19.41 1.17 8.44
C ALA A 202 19.95 2.35 9.24
N MET A 203 21.22 2.72 9.04
CA MET A 203 21.81 3.92 9.65
C MET A 203 21.53 5.13 8.77
N PHE A 204 21.04 6.21 9.36
CA PHE A 204 20.70 7.44 8.67
C PHE A 204 21.41 8.65 9.28
N PRO A 205 21.95 9.59 8.47
CA PRO A 205 22.67 10.76 8.97
C PRO A 205 21.81 11.71 9.82
N GLY A 206 22.22 11.96 11.05
CA GLY A 206 21.55 12.88 11.99
C GLY A 206 22.47 13.99 12.48
N ASP A 207 21.94 14.93 13.28
CA ASP A 207 22.68 16.10 13.76
C ASP A 207 23.79 15.72 14.74
N ASN A 208 23.65 14.62 15.47
CA ASN A 208 24.61 14.13 16.44
C ASN A 208 25.33 12.85 15.96
N GLY A 209 25.47 12.67 14.65
CA GLY A 209 25.98 11.46 14.02
C GLY A 209 24.87 10.58 13.50
N ASP A 210 25.26 9.47 12.87
CA ASP A 210 24.29 8.53 12.29
C ASP A 210 23.45 7.86 13.38
N HIS A 211 22.16 7.65 13.11
CA HIS A 211 21.22 7.00 13.99
C HIS A 211 20.41 5.94 13.24
N PRO A 212 19.92 4.89 13.93
CA PRO A 212 19.13 3.86 13.27
C PRO A 212 17.73 4.38 12.93
N ILE A 213 17.27 4.05 11.72
CA ILE A 213 15.88 4.14 11.29
C ILE A 213 15.32 2.72 11.20
N THR A 214 14.13 2.48 11.77
CA THR A 214 13.55 1.13 11.88
C THR A 214 12.46 0.95 10.83
N ASN A 215 12.46 -0.22 10.19
CA ASN A 215 11.45 -0.56 9.18
C ASN A 215 10.05 -0.61 9.80
N GLN A 216 9.11 0.12 9.17
CA GLN A 216 7.71 0.20 9.60
C GLN A 216 6.85 -0.98 9.10
N ASP A 217 7.42 -1.89 8.31
CA ASP A 217 6.75 -3.13 7.93
C ASP A 217 6.75 -4.11 9.10
N GLU A 218 5.71 -4.07 9.93
CA GLU A 218 5.57 -4.97 11.06
C GLU A 218 5.45 -6.44 10.66
N LEU A 219 5.09 -6.72 9.39
CA LEU A 219 4.99 -8.10 8.91
C LEU A 219 6.33 -8.83 8.97
N LEU A 220 7.45 -8.12 8.75
CA LEU A 220 8.80 -8.67 8.89
C LEU A 220 9.06 -9.26 10.28
N GLN A 221 8.41 -8.73 11.33
CA GLN A 221 8.57 -9.21 12.71
C GLN A 221 7.48 -10.20 13.09
N ARG A 222 6.28 -10.10 12.50
CA ARG A 222 5.09 -10.86 12.89
C ARG A 222 4.88 -12.14 12.11
N TYR A 223 5.38 -12.21 10.88
CA TYR A 223 5.09 -13.30 9.96
C TYR A 223 6.38 -14.01 9.51
N PRO A 224 6.60 -15.26 9.94
CA PRO A 224 7.75 -16.04 9.49
C PRO A 224 7.74 -16.23 7.98
N GLY A 225 8.79 -15.73 7.33
CA GLY A 225 8.91 -15.78 5.87
C GLY A 225 8.56 -14.47 5.16
N ALA A 226 8.15 -13.41 5.86
CA ALA A 226 8.03 -12.08 5.25
C ALA A 226 9.39 -11.63 4.69
N ILE A 227 9.39 -11.07 3.48
CA ILE A 227 10.61 -10.69 2.73
C ILE A 227 10.62 -9.21 2.34
N GLY A 228 9.69 -8.42 2.87
CA GLY A 228 9.59 -6.97 2.69
C GLY A 228 8.25 -6.50 2.18
N GLY A 229 8.01 -5.21 2.36
CA GLY A 229 6.77 -4.58 1.97
C GLY A 229 6.81 -3.06 2.11
N LYS A 230 5.69 -2.43 1.80
CA LYS A 230 5.49 -0.98 1.94
C LYS A 230 4.11 -0.68 2.50
N THR A 231 4.09 0.12 3.55
CA THR A 231 2.87 0.62 4.19
C THR A 231 2.45 1.96 3.61
N GLY A 232 1.17 2.30 3.76
CA GLY A 232 0.66 3.63 3.44
C GLY A 232 -0.56 4.00 4.28
N PHE A 233 -0.74 5.30 4.47
CA PHE A 233 -1.93 5.88 5.07
C PHE A 233 -2.08 7.33 4.65
N THR A 234 -3.27 7.71 4.24
CA THR A 234 -3.82 9.07 4.25
C THR A 234 -5.28 9.00 4.69
N ASN A 235 -5.89 10.13 4.98
CA ASN A 235 -7.32 10.14 5.32
C ASN A 235 -8.19 9.64 4.16
N ALA A 236 -7.82 9.92 2.91
CA ALA A 236 -8.52 9.44 1.72
C ALA A 236 -8.26 7.96 1.45
N ALA A 237 -7.01 7.52 1.52
CA ALA A 237 -6.60 6.14 1.22
C ALA A 237 -6.98 5.13 2.32
N ARG A 238 -7.08 5.58 3.57
CA ARG A 238 -7.07 4.69 4.74
C ARG A 238 -5.76 3.90 4.80
N LYS A 239 -5.73 2.73 5.44
CA LYS A 239 -4.55 1.87 5.46
C LYS A 239 -4.38 1.18 4.11
N THR A 240 -3.17 1.19 3.58
CA THR A 240 -2.75 0.46 2.40
C THR A 240 -1.47 -0.32 2.71
N PHE A 241 -1.29 -1.43 2.05
CA PHE A 241 -0.11 -2.27 2.20
C PHE A 241 0.15 -3.07 0.91
N VAL A 242 1.40 -3.22 0.55
CA VAL A 242 1.86 -4.21 -0.41
C VAL A 242 3.11 -4.87 0.15
N GLY A 243 3.18 -6.19 0.09
CA GLY A 243 4.34 -6.91 0.63
C GLY A 243 4.35 -8.36 0.19
N ALA A 244 5.46 -9.04 0.47
CA ALA A 244 5.67 -10.40 0.04
C ALA A 244 6.18 -11.30 1.18
N ALA A 245 5.92 -12.60 1.00
CA ALA A 245 6.44 -13.64 1.86
C ALA A 245 6.94 -14.83 1.04
N ALA A 246 7.89 -15.57 1.60
CA ALA A 246 8.49 -16.77 1.01
C ALA A 246 8.30 -17.98 1.94
N ARG A 247 7.90 -19.12 1.37
CA ARG A 247 7.75 -20.38 2.10
C ARG A 247 7.82 -21.56 1.12
N GLY A 248 8.60 -22.57 1.47
CA GLY A 248 8.66 -23.82 0.69
C GLY A 248 9.08 -23.63 -0.77
N GLY A 249 9.96 -22.67 -1.06
CA GLY A 249 10.45 -22.35 -2.40
C GLY A 249 9.48 -21.51 -3.25
N ARG A 250 8.33 -21.08 -2.70
CA ARG A 250 7.39 -20.14 -3.35
C ARG A 250 7.49 -18.77 -2.72
N ARG A 251 7.23 -17.75 -3.52
CA ARG A 251 7.09 -16.36 -3.05
C ARG A 251 5.70 -15.85 -3.44
N LEU A 252 5.00 -15.27 -2.49
CA LEU A 252 3.68 -14.68 -2.72
C LEU A 252 3.72 -13.19 -2.45
N VAL A 253 2.91 -12.43 -3.19
CA VAL A 253 2.66 -11.00 -2.96
C VAL A 253 1.21 -10.80 -2.55
N VAL A 254 0.98 -9.93 -1.57
CA VAL A 254 -0.33 -9.40 -1.22
C VAL A 254 -0.33 -7.89 -1.41
N ALA A 255 -1.35 -7.35 -2.06
CA ALA A 255 -1.62 -5.91 -2.05
C ALA A 255 -3.02 -5.67 -1.49
N MET A 256 -3.14 -4.72 -0.58
CA MET A 256 -4.37 -4.39 0.14
C MET A 256 -4.59 -2.89 0.14
N MET A 257 -5.79 -2.46 -0.20
CA MET A 257 -6.15 -1.05 -0.22
C MET A 257 -7.42 -0.82 0.58
N TYR A 258 -7.57 0.42 1.05
CA TYR A 258 -8.73 0.86 1.80
C TYR A 258 -9.00 0.02 3.06
N GLY A 259 -7.92 -0.34 3.77
CA GLY A 259 -7.99 -1.09 5.02
C GLY A 259 -8.54 -0.25 6.15
N LEU A 260 -9.60 -0.72 6.80
CA LEU A 260 -10.19 -0.10 7.98
C LEU A 260 -9.62 -0.75 9.24
N VAL A 261 -9.29 0.09 10.23
CA VAL A 261 -8.97 -0.39 11.58
C VAL A 261 -10.29 -0.52 12.32
N LYS A 262 -10.71 -1.76 12.63
CA LYS A 262 -11.80 -2.01 13.59
C LYS A 262 -11.20 -2.15 14.98
N GLN A 263 -11.71 -1.39 15.95
CA GLN A 263 -11.31 -1.56 17.34
C GLN A 263 -11.72 -2.97 17.81
N GLY A 264 -10.74 -3.76 18.28
CA GLY A 264 -10.98 -5.13 18.75
C GLY A 264 -11.19 -6.19 17.66
N GLY A 265 -10.94 -5.86 16.37
CA GLY A 265 -10.96 -6.78 15.23
C GLY A 265 -9.56 -7.14 14.72
N PRO A 266 -9.46 -8.04 13.72
CA PRO A 266 -8.20 -8.34 13.08
C PRO A 266 -7.63 -7.07 12.42
N THR A 267 -6.31 -6.92 12.52
CA THR A 267 -5.57 -5.87 11.82
C THR A 267 -5.37 -6.26 10.35
N TYR A 268 -4.97 -5.30 9.51
CA TYR A 268 -4.57 -5.64 8.14
C TYR A 268 -3.28 -6.48 8.09
N TRP A 269 -2.46 -6.49 9.14
CA TRP A 269 -1.34 -7.41 9.30
C TRP A 269 -1.81 -8.85 9.49
N ASP A 270 -2.84 -9.04 10.33
CA ASP A 270 -3.46 -10.37 10.53
C ASP A 270 -4.09 -10.87 9.24
N GLN A 271 -4.73 -9.98 8.48
CA GLN A 271 -5.29 -10.32 7.16
C GLN A 271 -4.20 -10.73 6.18
N ALA A 272 -3.09 -9.96 6.09
CA ALA A 272 -1.97 -10.29 5.21
C ALA A 272 -1.38 -11.66 5.54
N GLY A 273 -1.10 -11.92 6.82
CA GLY A 273 -0.60 -13.22 7.28
C GLY A 273 -1.54 -14.37 6.95
N SER A 274 -2.85 -14.19 7.21
CA SER A 274 -3.86 -15.21 6.90
C SER A 274 -4.00 -15.47 5.40
N LEU A 275 -3.92 -14.44 4.56
CA LEU A 275 -3.93 -14.59 3.10
C LEU A 275 -2.68 -15.35 2.61
N PHE A 276 -1.50 -15.06 3.16
CA PHE A 276 -0.30 -15.81 2.84
C PHE A 276 -0.41 -17.27 3.27
N ASP A 277 -0.87 -17.56 4.49
CA ASP A 277 -1.07 -18.94 4.96
C ASP A 277 -2.03 -19.70 4.05
N TRP A 278 -3.15 -19.07 3.68
CA TRP A 278 -4.12 -19.64 2.77
C TRP A 278 -3.50 -19.90 1.38
N GLY A 279 -2.76 -18.93 0.83
CA GLY A 279 -2.14 -19.06 -0.49
C GLY A 279 -1.04 -20.11 -0.55
N PHE A 280 -0.21 -20.22 0.50
CA PHE A 280 0.81 -21.26 0.59
C PHE A 280 0.23 -22.67 0.75
N ALA A 281 -0.99 -22.79 1.27
CA ALA A 281 -1.69 -24.09 1.37
C ALA A 281 -2.35 -24.53 0.06
N LEU A 282 -2.50 -23.63 -0.93
CA LEU A 282 -3.04 -23.98 -2.24
C LEU A 282 -2.08 -24.83 -3.05
N ASN A 283 -2.64 -25.65 -3.95
CA ASN A 283 -1.85 -26.28 -5.00
C ASN A 283 -1.11 -25.18 -5.78
N PRO A 284 0.21 -25.31 -6.02
CA PRO A 284 1.00 -24.33 -6.77
C PRO A 284 0.49 -23.99 -8.17
N GLN A 285 -0.31 -24.86 -8.77
CA GLN A 285 -0.92 -24.63 -10.09
C GLN A 285 -2.29 -23.94 -10.02
N SER A 286 -2.80 -23.66 -8.81
CA SER A 286 -4.07 -22.96 -8.64
C SER A 286 -3.93 -21.51 -9.09
N SER A 287 -4.84 -21.05 -9.94
CA SER A 287 -4.89 -19.67 -10.42
C SER A 287 -6.31 -19.27 -10.78
N VAL A 288 -6.62 -18.00 -10.65
CA VAL A 288 -7.87 -17.36 -11.12
C VAL A 288 -7.62 -16.27 -12.15
N GLY A 289 -6.35 -16.04 -12.52
CA GLY A 289 -5.93 -15.02 -13.48
C GLY A 289 -4.43 -14.78 -13.43
N SER A 290 -4.00 -13.64 -13.96
CA SER A 290 -2.60 -13.18 -13.94
C SER A 290 -2.52 -11.70 -13.62
N LEU A 291 -1.35 -11.27 -13.08
CA LEU A 291 -0.96 -9.87 -12.94
C LEU A 291 -0.70 -9.25 -14.31
#